data_a1ea47982dec0c5ba0b2ee3dea796e6d
#
_entry.id   a1ea47982dec0c5ba0b2ee3dea796e6d
#
_cell.length_a   1.000
_cell.length_b   1.000
_cell.length_c   1.000
_cell.angle_alpha   90.00
_cell.angle_beta   90.00
_cell.angle_gamma   90.00
#
_symmetry.space_group_name_H-M   'P 1'
#
loop_
_entity.id
_entity.type
_entity.pdbx_description
1 polymer ?
#
loop_
_entity_poly.entity_id
_entity_poly.type
_entity_poly.pdbx_seq_one_letter_code
_entity_poly.pdbx_strand_id
1 'polypeptide(L)'
;MNNIQLTQHNHVFLAKFKFSTETKDIVKECGFKFNRDTKDWWTDDLKCALALAEETGDKMRDSIFQQLENKKWQDNQAYQISDAKYPPSTWYDGFVENTIDLEWPDELTYMPYQIAFLEWWKQRTRNGYKCLLEASEMGIGKTVETVMIMNILKNPNPRYLIICPAGLKINWEREIRKWSVKNISVQRIDGEKTIDPSKLNQTNTSIINYDILPKHRETVDKIKWDLIVCDEAHYLKSPKAKRTQAVLGGGEFKPLEGRKLFLTGTPLINRPAELWTLVKACDPNGLGSHWHRFHERYCEGHKNRWGGWDLTGARHLDELQVKLRSSFMMRRRTDDVLDQLPAIRRQAIVLPVNGNADLIHAEQQAYDTHEQIKQDLEEAKKSMDDDIESRIKQLRSGLQVAFGELSKARKRVGVCKIPYVAEHVLNVQESRGKTVVFAHHVDVIDGLMSKFEKENLNPVRFSGTNTSQQKQASVDSFQYDANCRVIVLNIEAGGVGITLTGTEDAGFCTSVVFAELDWRPASMDQAERRVARLGADDKASHVIVHHVVLDGSLDATMSNKLIHKQKVIDQAINIDTL
;
A
#
# COMPACT_ATOMS: atom_id res chain seq x y z
N MET A 1 -27.32 33.88 31.43
CA MET A 1 -26.89 33.26 30.13
C MET A 1 -25.44 33.65 29.96
N ASN A 2 -24.58 32.67 29.89
CA ASN A 2 -23.13 32.88 29.88
C ASN A 2 -22.73 33.52 28.54
N ASN A 3 -22.13 34.72 28.55
CA ASN A 3 -21.66 35.43 27.36
C ASN A 3 -20.44 34.73 26.75
N ILE A 4 -20.64 33.53 26.18
CA ILE A 4 -19.67 32.84 25.35
C ILE A 4 -19.98 33.20 23.91
N GLN A 5 -18.99 33.70 23.16
CA GLN A 5 -19.11 34.04 21.75
C GLN A 5 -18.19 33.16 20.93
N LEU A 6 -18.75 32.55 19.90
CA LEU A 6 -17.97 31.84 18.88
C LEU A 6 -17.53 32.79 17.76
N THR A 7 -16.29 32.61 17.34
CA THR A 7 -15.75 33.25 16.13
C THR A 7 -15.06 32.19 15.29
N GLN A 8 -15.22 32.26 13.97
CA GLN A 8 -14.57 31.35 13.02
C GLN A 8 -13.46 32.10 12.28
N HIS A 9 -12.27 31.48 12.26
CA HIS A 9 -11.13 31.91 11.45
C HIS A 9 -10.67 30.72 10.60
N ASN A 10 -10.96 30.77 9.30
CA ASN A 10 -10.78 29.65 8.38
C ASN A 10 -11.54 28.39 8.85
N HIS A 11 -10.82 27.33 9.26
CA HIS A 11 -11.40 26.08 9.75
C HIS A 11 -11.34 25.92 11.27
N VAL A 12 -10.96 26.97 11.99
CA VAL A 12 -10.81 26.96 13.45
C VAL A 12 -11.87 27.84 14.08
N PHE A 13 -12.53 27.33 15.12
CA PHE A 13 -13.50 28.04 15.94
C PHE A 13 -12.84 28.42 17.25
N LEU A 14 -13.00 29.68 17.65
CA LEU A 14 -12.49 30.21 18.91
C LEU A 14 -13.67 30.56 19.81
N ALA A 15 -13.63 30.13 21.05
CA ALA A 15 -14.60 30.49 22.08
C ALA A 15 -14.03 31.62 22.96
N LYS A 16 -14.68 32.78 22.94
CA LYS A 16 -14.34 33.94 23.78
C LYS A 16 -15.40 34.14 24.86
N PHE A 17 -14.98 34.23 26.10
CA PHE A 17 -15.87 34.41 27.25
C PHE A 17 -15.17 35.06 28.43
N LYS A 18 -15.96 35.62 29.34
CA LYS A 18 -15.45 36.07 30.64
C LYS A 18 -15.21 34.85 31.52
N PHE A 19 -14.01 34.70 32.02
CA PHE A 19 -13.61 33.50 32.77
C PHE A 19 -14.47 33.31 34.02
N SER A 20 -15.10 32.14 34.11
CA SER A 20 -15.63 31.53 35.35
C SER A 20 -15.37 30.02 35.26
N THR A 21 -15.40 29.33 36.38
CA THR A 21 -15.23 27.87 36.38
C THR A 21 -16.33 27.19 35.53
N GLU A 22 -17.55 27.65 35.68
CA GLU A 22 -18.71 27.15 34.93
C GLU A 22 -18.57 27.34 33.40
N THR A 23 -18.22 28.53 32.94
CA THR A 23 -18.04 28.79 31.50
C THR A 23 -16.86 28.01 30.90
N LYS A 24 -15.79 27.84 31.67
CA LYS A 24 -14.65 27.01 31.28
C LYS A 24 -15.05 25.54 31.12
N ASP A 25 -15.85 25.02 32.08
CA ASP A 25 -16.25 23.63 32.07
C ASP A 25 -17.20 23.32 30.88
N ILE A 26 -18.16 24.21 30.61
CA ILE A 26 -19.02 24.12 29.41
C ILE A 26 -18.18 24.05 28.12
N VAL A 27 -17.24 24.96 27.93
CA VAL A 27 -16.40 25.02 26.73
C VAL A 27 -15.53 23.76 26.61
N LYS A 28 -15.03 23.24 27.72
CA LYS A 28 -14.24 22.01 27.77
C LYS A 28 -15.08 20.76 27.48
N GLU A 29 -16.29 20.66 28.02
CA GLU A 29 -17.23 19.57 27.79
C GLU A 29 -17.68 19.52 26.31
N CYS A 30 -17.84 20.66 25.66
CA CYS A 30 -18.07 20.73 24.22
C CYS A 30 -16.85 20.36 23.37
N GLY A 31 -15.71 20.00 23.98
CA GLY A 31 -14.53 19.51 23.28
C GLY A 31 -13.54 20.57 22.78
N PHE A 32 -13.66 21.81 23.24
CA PHE A 32 -12.66 22.85 22.97
C PHE A 32 -11.39 22.64 23.75
N LYS A 33 -10.27 23.03 23.18
CA LYS A 33 -8.93 22.93 23.76
C LYS A 33 -8.37 24.30 24.07
N PHE A 34 -7.63 24.38 25.18
CA PHE A 34 -6.96 25.62 25.57
C PHE A 34 -5.56 25.66 24.97
N ASN A 35 -5.27 26.70 24.22
CA ASN A 35 -3.93 27.02 23.74
C ASN A 35 -3.23 27.93 24.78
N ARG A 36 -2.11 27.46 25.35
CA ARG A 36 -1.37 28.17 26.39
C ARG A 36 -0.63 29.40 25.86
N ASP A 37 -0.22 29.36 24.59
CA ASP A 37 0.56 30.44 23.98
C ASP A 37 -0.34 31.63 23.58
N THR A 38 -1.48 31.35 22.97
CA THR A 38 -2.45 32.39 22.56
C THR A 38 -3.49 32.69 23.63
N LYS A 39 -3.59 31.85 24.66
CA LYS A 39 -4.60 31.91 25.74
C LYS A 39 -6.05 31.81 25.26
N ASP A 40 -6.27 31.20 24.09
CA ASP A 40 -7.57 30.99 23.48
C ASP A 40 -8.09 29.57 23.67
N TRP A 41 -9.40 29.40 23.74
CA TRP A 41 -10.09 28.13 23.61
C TRP A 41 -10.50 27.92 22.16
N TRP A 42 -10.10 26.79 21.57
CA TRP A 42 -10.27 26.53 20.14
C TRP A 42 -10.68 25.10 19.83
N THR A 43 -11.36 24.91 18.70
CA THR A 43 -11.61 23.61 18.06
C THR A 43 -11.62 23.76 16.54
N ASP A 44 -11.22 22.72 15.84
CA ASP A 44 -11.36 22.55 14.38
C ASP A 44 -12.46 21.53 14.04
N ASP A 45 -13.13 20.98 15.04
CA ASP A 45 -14.22 20.02 14.88
C ASP A 45 -15.58 20.75 14.85
N LEU A 46 -16.26 20.65 13.68
CA LEU A 46 -17.60 21.23 13.46
C LEU A 46 -18.65 20.71 14.48
N LYS A 47 -18.54 19.45 14.92
CA LYS A 47 -19.47 18.90 15.93
C LYS A 47 -19.26 19.54 17.30
N CYS A 48 -18.01 19.74 17.69
CA CYS A 48 -17.67 20.44 18.93
C CYS A 48 -18.12 21.90 18.89
N ALA A 49 -17.92 22.57 17.75
CA ALA A 49 -18.36 23.96 17.55
C ALA A 49 -19.89 24.06 17.55
N LEU A 50 -20.59 23.12 16.94
CA LEU A 50 -22.05 23.06 16.94
C LEU A 50 -22.60 22.83 18.35
N ALA A 51 -22.04 21.87 19.10
CA ALA A 51 -22.46 21.59 20.47
C ALA A 51 -22.36 22.84 21.37
N LEU A 52 -21.26 23.60 21.26
CA LEU A 52 -21.13 24.84 22.02
C LEU A 52 -22.11 25.92 21.55
N ALA A 53 -22.35 26.04 20.24
CA ALA A 53 -23.31 27.00 19.68
C ALA A 53 -24.75 26.68 20.11
N GLU A 54 -25.12 25.41 20.22
CA GLU A 54 -26.42 24.94 20.71
C GLU A 54 -26.57 25.23 22.21
N GLU A 55 -25.57 24.92 23.01
CA GLU A 55 -25.58 25.14 24.46
C GLU A 55 -25.66 26.63 24.83
N THR A 56 -25.05 27.48 24.02
CA THR A 56 -24.99 28.93 24.28
C THR A 56 -26.04 29.75 23.54
N GLY A 57 -26.73 29.14 22.56
CA GLY A 57 -27.65 29.84 21.66
C GLY A 57 -26.91 30.81 20.73
N ASP A 58 -25.65 30.51 20.36
CA ASP A 58 -24.86 31.39 19.49
C ASP A 58 -25.45 31.47 18.08
N LYS A 59 -25.45 32.67 17.53
CA LYS A 59 -25.97 32.98 16.17
C LYS A 59 -25.25 32.22 15.03
N MET A 60 -24.07 31.66 15.29
CA MET A 60 -23.33 30.87 14.31
C MET A 60 -23.85 29.42 14.19
N ARG A 61 -24.77 28.99 15.05
CA ARG A 61 -25.33 27.64 15.07
C ARG A 61 -25.78 27.16 13.70
N ASP A 62 -26.60 27.93 13.03
CA ASP A 62 -27.19 27.55 11.73
C ASP A 62 -26.14 27.48 10.63
N SER A 63 -25.17 28.39 10.64
CA SER A 63 -24.03 28.34 9.71
C SER A 63 -23.13 27.12 9.91
N ILE A 64 -22.84 26.77 11.16
CA ILE A 64 -22.04 25.60 11.51
C ILE A 64 -22.79 24.32 11.14
N PHE A 65 -24.11 24.27 11.40
CA PHE A 65 -24.96 23.14 11.02
C PHE A 65 -24.94 22.92 9.49
N GLN A 66 -25.11 24.00 8.69
CA GLN A 66 -25.02 23.89 7.24
C GLN A 66 -23.65 23.43 6.74
N GLN A 67 -22.57 23.89 7.36
CA GLN A 67 -21.21 23.41 7.04
C GLN A 67 -21.06 21.90 7.34
N LEU A 68 -21.63 21.42 8.44
CA LEU A 68 -21.61 20.01 8.83
C LEU A 68 -22.40 19.14 7.86
N GLU A 69 -23.62 19.57 7.49
CA GLU A 69 -24.46 18.85 6.53
C GLU A 69 -23.85 18.83 5.12
N ASN A 70 -23.28 19.92 4.65
CA ASN A 70 -22.57 19.97 3.38
C ASN A 70 -21.36 19.00 3.39
N LYS A 71 -20.62 18.93 4.49
CA LYS A 71 -19.51 18.02 4.63
C LYS A 71 -19.97 16.56 4.61
N LYS A 72 -21.04 16.24 5.35
CA LYS A 72 -21.63 14.88 5.34
C LYS A 72 -22.11 14.49 3.94
N TRP A 73 -22.74 15.42 3.22
CA TRP A 73 -23.21 15.15 1.85
C TRP A 73 -22.06 14.88 0.89
N GLN A 74 -20.99 15.69 0.94
CA GLN A 74 -19.77 15.50 0.15
C GLN A 74 -19.08 14.16 0.49
N ASP A 75 -18.98 13.83 1.77
CA ASP A 75 -18.38 12.60 2.24
C ASP A 75 -19.18 11.37 1.76
N ASN A 76 -20.53 11.41 1.84
CA ASN A 76 -21.39 10.35 1.34
C ASN A 76 -21.25 10.15 -0.18
N GLN A 77 -21.22 11.23 -0.96
CA GLN A 77 -21.04 11.10 -2.41
C GLN A 77 -19.71 10.43 -2.75
N ALA A 78 -18.63 10.83 -2.12
CA ALA A 78 -17.33 10.22 -2.38
C ALA A 78 -17.28 8.75 -2.00
N TYR A 79 -17.93 8.40 -0.89
CA TYR A 79 -18.05 7.01 -0.46
C TYR A 79 -18.82 6.17 -1.49
N GLN A 80 -19.99 6.63 -1.94
CA GLN A 80 -20.78 5.95 -2.96
C GLN A 80 -19.99 5.74 -4.26
N ILE A 81 -19.21 6.73 -4.69
CA ILE A 81 -18.37 6.60 -5.89
C ILE A 81 -17.26 5.57 -5.68
N SER A 82 -16.60 5.57 -4.52
CA SER A 82 -15.51 4.63 -4.25
C SER A 82 -15.98 3.18 -4.15
N ASP A 83 -17.26 2.98 -3.81
CA ASP A 83 -17.88 1.67 -3.62
C ASP A 83 -18.63 1.16 -4.86
N ALA A 84 -18.86 2.01 -5.86
CA ALA A 84 -19.56 1.63 -7.08
C ALA A 84 -18.81 0.51 -7.80
N LYS A 85 -19.46 -0.64 -7.95
CA LYS A 85 -18.97 -1.77 -8.75
C LYS A 85 -18.88 -1.37 -10.22
N TYR A 86 -19.98 -0.81 -10.72
CA TYR A 86 -20.07 -0.11 -11.99
C TYR A 86 -20.85 1.19 -11.75
N PRO A 87 -20.43 2.32 -12.32
CA PRO A 87 -21.29 3.50 -12.27
C PRO A 87 -22.65 3.13 -12.91
N PRO A 88 -23.79 3.57 -12.35
CA PRO A 88 -25.06 3.42 -13.03
C PRO A 88 -24.96 3.91 -14.48
N SER A 89 -25.71 3.31 -15.41
CA SER A 89 -25.67 3.70 -16.82
C SER A 89 -25.84 5.21 -17.02
N THR A 90 -26.75 5.83 -16.27
CA THR A 90 -26.95 7.29 -16.22
C THR A 90 -25.72 8.06 -15.74
N TRP A 91 -24.92 7.48 -14.88
CA TRP A 91 -23.63 8.01 -14.41
C TRP A 91 -22.58 7.95 -15.51
N TYR A 92 -22.60 6.85 -16.23
CA TYR A 92 -21.69 6.56 -17.32
C TYR A 92 -22.00 7.41 -18.56
N ASP A 93 -23.29 7.54 -18.89
CA ASP A 93 -23.77 8.34 -20.02
C ASP A 93 -23.54 9.84 -19.78
N GLY A 94 -23.87 10.36 -18.59
CA GLY A 94 -23.55 11.74 -18.20
C GLY A 94 -22.05 11.98 -18.02
N PHE A 95 -21.28 10.94 -17.83
CA PHE A 95 -19.83 10.98 -17.69
C PHE A 95 -19.14 11.07 -19.06
N VAL A 96 -19.57 10.29 -20.04
CA VAL A 96 -19.07 10.31 -21.41
C VAL A 96 -19.37 11.67 -22.05
N GLU A 97 -20.57 12.23 -21.84
CA GLU A 97 -20.93 13.56 -22.35
C GLU A 97 -20.11 14.70 -21.71
N ASN A 98 -19.76 14.58 -20.41
CA ASN A 98 -18.94 15.56 -19.70
C ASN A 98 -17.43 15.36 -19.86
N THR A 99 -16.98 14.24 -20.40
CA THR A 99 -15.57 13.93 -20.64
C THR A 99 -15.15 14.06 -22.11
N ILE A 100 -15.73 15.00 -22.82
CA ILE A 100 -15.42 15.37 -24.23
C ILE A 100 -13.90 15.53 -24.49
N ASP A 101 -13.11 15.72 -23.45
CA ASP A 101 -11.64 15.80 -23.52
C ASP A 101 -10.93 14.45 -23.21
N LEU A 102 -11.64 13.33 -23.14
CA LEU A 102 -11.02 12.02 -22.92
C LEU A 102 -10.70 11.38 -24.29
N GLU A 103 -9.52 11.66 -24.77
CA GLU A 103 -8.98 10.98 -25.93
C GLU A 103 -8.58 9.56 -25.52
N TRP A 104 -8.82 8.61 -26.40
CA TRP A 104 -8.50 7.21 -26.24
C TRP A 104 -7.29 6.89 -27.12
N PRO A 105 -6.29 6.13 -26.60
CA PRO A 105 -5.29 5.55 -27.49
C PRO A 105 -5.96 4.61 -28.49
N ASP A 106 -5.53 4.65 -29.74
CA ASP A 106 -6.01 3.71 -30.76
C ASP A 106 -5.85 2.27 -30.26
N GLU A 107 -6.85 1.42 -30.48
CA GLU A 107 -6.91 0.01 -30.10
C GLU A 107 -6.98 -0.29 -28.56
N LEU A 108 -7.05 0.72 -27.69
CA LEU A 108 -7.13 0.53 -26.25
C LEU A 108 -8.45 1.10 -25.70
N THR A 109 -9.01 0.43 -24.68
CA THR A 109 -10.26 0.86 -24.04
C THR A 109 -10.07 0.94 -22.54
N TYR A 110 -10.55 2.03 -21.92
CA TYR A 110 -10.60 2.14 -20.47
C TYR A 110 -11.78 1.37 -19.90
N MET A 111 -11.57 0.73 -18.78
CA MET A 111 -12.64 0.04 -18.07
C MET A 111 -13.59 1.03 -17.37
N PRO A 112 -14.89 0.71 -17.24
CA PRO A 112 -15.87 1.57 -16.60
C PRO A 112 -15.45 2.08 -15.21
N TYR A 113 -14.89 1.21 -14.39
CA TYR A 113 -14.42 1.57 -13.05
C TYR A 113 -13.20 2.51 -13.06
N GLN A 114 -12.37 2.49 -14.12
CA GLN A 114 -11.24 3.42 -14.29
C GLN A 114 -11.76 4.83 -14.63
N ILE A 115 -12.82 4.89 -15.43
CA ILE A 115 -13.50 6.15 -15.73
C ILE A 115 -14.14 6.71 -14.46
N ALA A 116 -14.79 5.88 -13.64
CA ALA A 116 -15.34 6.28 -12.34
C ALA A 116 -14.25 6.81 -11.39
N PHE A 117 -13.06 6.21 -11.39
CA PHE A 117 -11.92 6.74 -10.65
C PHE A 117 -11.53 8.15 -11.10
N LEU A 118 -11.49 8.39 -12.40
CA LEU A 118 -11.15 9.70 -12.94
C LEU A 118 -12.12 10.79 -12.50
N GLU A 119 -13.44 10.46 -12.45
CA GLU A 119 -14.45 11.40 -11.98
C GLU A 119 -14.32 11.66 -10.47
N TRP A 120 -14.12 10.63 -9.68
CA TRP A 120 -13.82 10.78 -8.26
C TRP A 120 -12.60 11.68 -8.04
N TRP A 121 -11.51 11.47 -8.80
CA TRP A 121 -10.31 12.29 -8.73
C TRP A 121 -10.60 13.76 -9.08
N LYS A 122 -11.37 14.02 -10.16
CA LYS A 122 -11.80 15.37 -10.54
C LYS A 122 -12.63 16.04 -9.44
N GLN A 123 -13.60 15.33 -8.89
CA GLN A 123 -14.45 15.83 -7.81
C GLN A 123 -13.63 16.18 -6.57
N ARG A 124 -12.74 15.27 -6.13
CA ARG A 124 -11.90 15.52 -4.95
C ARG A 124 -10.94 16.68 -5.14
N THR A 125 -10.36 16.80 -6.32
CA THR A 125 -9.47 17.94 -6.65
C THR A 125 -10.23 19.27 -6.69
N ARG A 126 -11.46 19.28 -7.20
CA ARG A 126 -12.34 20.47 -7.16
C ARG A 126 -12.72 20.85 -5.73
N ASN A 127 -12.87 19.87 -4.84
CA ASN A 127 -13.14 20.08 -3.41
C ASN A 127 -11.89 20.49 -2.61
N GLY A 128 -10.76 20.76 -3.28
CA GLY A 128 -9.55 21.29 -2.66
C GLY A 128 -8.53 20.27 -2.18
N TYR A 129 -8.78 18.97 -2.36
CA TYR A 129 -7.80 17.94 -2.00
C TYR A 129 -6.58 18.04 -2.92
N LYS A 130 -5.40 18.21 -2.33
CA LYS A 130 -4.12 18.26 -3.04
C LYS A 130 -3.40 16.90 -3.06
N CYS A 131 -3.77 16.02 -2.14
CA CYS A 131 -3.21 14.68 -2.02
C CYS A 131 -4.34 13.67 -1.93
N LEU A 132 -4.28 12.62 -2.75
CA LEU A 132 -5.28 11.56 -2.82
C LEU A 132 -4.60 10.19 -2.78
N LEU A 133 -5.31 9.19 -2.26
CA LEU A 133 -4.84 7.83 -2.11
C LEU A 133 -5.71 6.88 -2.95
N GLU A 134 -5.12 6.31 -3.98
CA GLU A 134 -5.68 5.20 -4.74
C GLU A 134 -5.21 3.89 -4.11
N ALA A 135 -6.08 3.29 -3.33
CA ALA A 135 -5.81 2.11 -2.49
C ALA A 135 -6.50 0.85 -2.99
N SER A 136 -7.04 0.86 -4.21
CA SER A 136 -7.69 -0.31 -4.80
C SER A 136 -6.73 -1.47 -4.96
N GLU A 137 -7.26 -2.67 -4.97
CA GLU A 137 -6.49 -3.91 -5.05
C GLU A 137 -5.57 -3.94 -6.28
N MET A 138 -4.65 -4.88 -6.26
CA MET A 138 -3.74 -5.07 -7.38
C MET A 138 -4.47 -5.63 -8.60
N GLY A 139 -3.96 -5.30 -9.80
CA GLY A 139 -4.57 -5.77 -11.05
C GLY A 139 -5.65 -4.84 -11.63
N ILE A 140 -6.18 -3.89 -10.88
CA ILE A 140 -7.23 -2.95 -11.33
C ILE A 140 -6.71 -1.93 -12.37
N GLY A 141 -5.38 -1.76 -12.50
CA GLY A 141 -4.81 -0.84 -13.49
C GLY A 141 -4.56 0.56 -12.96
N LYS A 142 -4.16 0.73 -11.70
CA LYS A 142 -3.80 2.02 -11.08
C LYS A 142 -2.83 2.87 -11.91
N THR A 143 -1.91 2.21 -12.63
CA THR A 143 -0.98 2.87 -13.56
C THR A 143 -1.73 3.49 -14.72
N VAL A 144 -2.69 2.79 -15.31
CA VAL A 144 -3.56 3.27 -16.38
C VAL A 144 -4.37 4.47 -15.91
N GLU A 145 -5.00 4.38 -14.73
CA GLU A 145 -5.75 5.47 -14.10
C GLU A 145 -4.89 6.73 -13.90
N THR A 146 -3.62 6.54 -13.56
CA THR A 146 -2.66 7.64 -13.44
C THR A 146 -2.39 8.30 -14.80
N VAL A 147 -2.19 7.51 -15.85
CA VAL A 147 -1.96 8.05 -17.19
C VAL A 147 -3.21 8.74 -17.73
N MET A 148 -4.41 8.24 -17.40
CA MET A 148 -5.67 8.95 -17.70
C MET A 148 -5.68 10.37 -17.09
N ILE A 149 -5.25 10.53 -15.83
CA ILE A 149 -5.10 11.86 -15.22
C ILE A 149 -4.11 12.71 -16.01
N MET A 150 -2.97 12.16 -16.41
CA MET A 150 -1.96 12.88 -17.20
C MET A 150 -2.52 13.33 -18.55
N ASN A 151 -3.36 12.52 -19.20
CA ASN A 151 -4.01 12.83 -20.47
C ASN A 151 -4.98 14.02 -20.37
N ILE A 152 -5.74 14.16 -19.27
CA ILE A 152 -6.75 15.21 -19.11
C ILE A 152 -6.22 16.53 -18.54
N LEU A 153 -5.01 16.56 -17.98
CA LEU A 153 -4.44 17.79 -17.42
C LEU A 153 -4.16 18.80 -18.53
N LYS A 154 -4.79 19.99 -18.43
CA LYS A 154 -4.79 21.05 -19.47
C LYS A 154 -3.52 21.95 -19.44
N ASN A 155 -2.37 21.46 -19.05
CA ASN A 155 -1.12 22.20 -19.15
C ASN A 155 -0.46 21.88 -20.51
N PRO A 156 -0.12 22.86 -21.35
CA PRO A 156 0.55 22.59 -22.63
C PRO A 156 1.97 22.04 -22.46
N ASN A 157 2.60 22.27 -21.33
CA ASN A 157 3.92 21.73 -20.99
C ASN A 157 3.89 21.09 -19.60
N PRO A 158 3.17 19.97 -19.41
CA PRO A 158 2.95 19.40 -18.09
C PRO A 158 4.23 18.78 -17.54
N ARG A 159 4.33 18.78 -16.20
CA ARG A 159 5.47 18.22 -15.45
C ARG A 159 5.00 17.15 -14.49
N TYR A 160 5.44 15.93 -14.69
CA TYR A 160 5.07 14.78 -13.88
C TYR A 160 6.30 14.15 -13.22
N LEU A 161 6.19 13.89 -11.93
CA LEU A 161 7.20 13.14 -11.17
C LEU A 161 6.62 11.81 -10.71
N ILE A 162 7.17 10.71 -11.20
CA ILE A 162 6.81 9.36 -10.77
C ILE A 162 7.88 8.85 -9.82
N ILE A 163 7.49 8.58 -8.58
CA ILE A 163 8.34 8.02 -7.53
C ILE A 163 7.87 6.59 -7.29
N CYS A 164 8.72 5.62 -7.60
CA CYS A 164 8.35 4.20 -7.56
C CYS A 164 9.52 3.34 -7.05
N PRO A 165 9.31 2.07 -6.69
CA PRO A 165 10.39 1.11 -6.51
C PRO A 165 11.29 1.01 -7.74
N ALA A 166 12.59 0.77 -7.54
CA ALA A 166 13.59 0.78 -8.62
C ALA A 166 13.25 -0.17 -9.78
N GLY A 167 12.68 -1.34 -9.47
CA GLY A 167 12.28 -2.34 -10.46
C GLY A 167 11.08 -1.95 -11.32
N LEU A 168 10.32 -0.90 -10.94
CA LEU A 168 9.13 -0.47 -11.67
C LEU A 168 9.39 0.63 -12.70
N LYS A 169 10.56 1.24 -12.71
CA LYS A 169 10.84 2.40 -13.58
C LYS A 169 10.64 2.09 -15.07
N ILE A 170 11.06 0.92 -15.52
CA ILE A 170 10.90 0.49 -16.92
C ILE A 170 9.43 0.24 -17.24
N ASN A 171 8.72 -0.43 -16.31
CA ASN A 171 7.29 -0.68 -16.49
C ASN A 171 6.51 0.63 -16.59
N TRP A 172 6.78 1.60 -15.72
CA TRP A 172 6.16 2.93 -15.77
C TRP A 172 6.40 3.63 -17.10
N GLU A 173 7.62 3.61 -17.62
CA GLU A 173 7.92 4.19 -18.94
C GLU A 173 7.11 3.51 -20.05
N ARG A 174 7.03 2.16 -20.06
CA ARG A 174 6.27 1.40 -21.05
C ARG A 174 4.77 1.72 -20.97
N GLU A 175 4.19 1.73 -19.78
CA GLU A 175 2.78 2.04 -19.57
C GLU A 175 2.43 3.49 -19.97
N ILE A 176 3.27 4.46 -19.65
CA ILE A 176 3.08 5.84 -20.09
C ILE A 176 3.09 5.93 -21.61
N ARG A 177 4.05 5.28 -22.28
CA ARG A 177 4.12 5.26 -23.76
C ARG A 177 2.91 4.57 -24.39
N LYS A 178 2.39 3.53 -23.76
CA LYS A 178 1.24 2.75 -24.23
C LYS A 178 -0.08 3.52 -24.09
N TRP A 179 -0.30 4.18 -22.95
CA TRP A 179 -1.60 4.76 -22.60
C TRP A 179 -1.69 6.28 -22.79
N SER A 180 -0.58 6.96 -23.06
CA SER A 180 -0.61 8.40 -23.30
C SER A 180 -1.10 8.72 -24.71
N VAL A 181 -2.11 9.59 -24.80
CA VAL A 181 -2.57 10.20 -26.07
C VAL A 181 -1.76 11.43 -26.44
N LYS A 182 -0.92 11.92 -25.52
CA LYS A 182 -0.06 13.07 -25.73
C LYS A 182 1.37 12.59 -26.03
N ASN A 183 2.11 13.37 -26.82
CA ASN A 183 3.53 13.13 -27.00
C ASN A 183 4.30 13.52 -25.72
N ILE A 184 4.33 12.61 -24.74
CA ILE A 184 4.97 12.82 -23.44
C ILE A 184 6.40 12.28 -23.49
N SER A 185 7.37 13.17 -23.31
CA SER A 185 8.77 12.77 -23.15
C SER A 185 9.00 12.19 -21.74
N VAL A 186 9.70 11.06 -21.68
CA VAL A 186 9.95 10.33 -20.43
C VAL A 186 11.45 10.19 -20.18
N GLN A 187 11.89 10.52 -18.97
CA GLN A 187 13.26 10.32 -18.51
C GLN A 187 13.26 9.42 -17.26
N ARG A 188 14.02 8.33 -17.32
CA ARG A 188 14.34 7.55 -16.11
C ARG A 188 15.61 8.12 -15.47
N ILE A 189 15.55 8.28 -14.16
CA ILE A 189 16.69 8.68 -13.33
C ILE A 189 17.24 7.41 -12.69
N ASP A 190 18.40 6.98 -13.20
CA ASP A 190 19.08 5.77 -12.76
C ASP A 190 20.42 6.12 -12.12
N GLY A 191 20.64 5.59 -10.90
CA GLY A 191 21.88 5.76 -10.16
C GLY A 191 21.98 7.08 -9.40
N GLU A 192 23.17 7.31 -8.83
CA GLU A 192 23.45 8.41 -7.91
C GLU A 192 24.16 9.61 -8.55
N LYS A 193 24.41 9.56 -9.86
CA LYS A 193 25.06 10.65 -10.58
C LYS A 193 24.17 11.89 -10.59
N THR A 194 24.78 13.05 -10.51
CA THR A 194 24.07 14.33 -10.57
C THR A 194 23.19 14.41 -11.81
N ILE A 195 21.91 14.71 -11.59
CA ILE A 195 20.97 14.92 -12.70
C ILE A 195 21.28 16.28 -13.32
N ASP A 196 21.37 16.32 -14.65
CA ASP A 196 21.42 17.58 -15.38
C ASP A 196 20.06 18.30 -15.29
N PRO A 197 19.98 19.46 -14.62
CA PRO A 197 18.74 20.20 -14.48
C PRO A 197 18.13 20.61 -15.82
N SER A 198 18.95 20.81 -16.86
CA SER A 198 18.47 21.20 -18.19
C SER A 198 17.67 20.06 -18.84
N LYS A 199 18.13 18.83 -18.72
CA LYS A 199 17.38 17.65 -19.19
C LYS A 199 16.08 17.46 -18.45
N LEU A 200 16.09 17.64 -17.11
CA LEU A 200 14.86 17.59 -16.33
C LEU A 200 13.85 18.63 -16.81
N ASN A 201 14.30 19.83 -17.13
CA ASN A 201 13.45 20.92 -17.63
C ASN A 201 12.88 20.69 -19.04
N GLN A 202 13.48 19.83 -19.81
CA GLN A 202 13.04 19.52 -21.19
C GLN A 202 12.10 18.31 -21.26
N THR A 203 11.98 17.53 -20.16
CA THR A 203 11.24 16.28 -20.14
C THR A 203 9.92 16.44 -19.38
N ASN A 204 8.82 15.97 -19.96
CA ASN A 204 7.50 16.05 -19.32
C ASN A 204 7.43 15.15 -18.08
N THR A 205 7.92 13.92 -18.17
CA THR A 205 7.84 12.94 -17.08
C THR A 205 9.21 12.49 -16.62
N SER A 206 9.46 12.61 -15.34
CA SER A 206 10.68 12.09 -14.67
C SER A 206 10.30 10.92 -13.78
N ILE A 207 10.97 9.79 -13.93
CA ILE A 207 10.75 8.58 -13.13
C ILE A 207 11.97 8.34 -12.25
N ILE A 208 11.78 8.33 -10.93
CA ILE A 208 12.84 8.16 -9.93
C ILE A 208 12.44 7.13 -8.88
N ASN A 209 13.39 6.44 -8.28
CA ASN A 209 13.07 5.56 -7.16
C ASN A 209 13.29 6.23 -5.80
N TYR A 210 12.57 5.72 -4.80
CA TYR A 210 12.54 6.26 -3.43
C TYR A 210 13.93 6.45 -2.80
N ASP A 211 14.84 5.51 -3.02
CA ASP A 211 16.12 5.48 -2.30
C ASP A 211 17.12 6.54 -2.80
N ILE A 212 17.03 6.92 -4.08
CA ILE A 212 17.90 7.94 -4.66
C ILE A 212 17.26 9.34 -4.62
N LEU A 213 15.95 9.46 -4.46
CA LEU A 213 15.26 10.75 -4.41
C LEU A 213 15.88 11.74 -3.40
N PRO A 214 16.24 11.35 -2.15
CA PRO A 214 16.85 12.28 -1.20
C PRO A 214 18.13 12.96 -1.73
N LYS A 215 18.92 12.26 -2.54
CA LYS A 215 20.16 12.77 -3.12
C LYS A 215 19.92 13.79 -4.25
N HIS A 216 18.74 13.72 -4.88
CA HIS A 216 18.38 14.57 -6.02
C HIS A 216 17.38 15.67 -5.68
N ARG A 217 17.02 15.83 -4.39
CA ARG A 217 16.00 16.78 -3.96
C ARG A 217 16.28 18.21 -4.39
N GLU A 218 17.52 18.69 -4.30
CA GLU A 218 17.87 20.05 -4.70
C GLU A 218 17.53 20.33 -6.19
N THR A 219 17.71 19.33 -7.05
CA THR A 219 17.36 19.46 -8.47
C THR A 219 15.86 19.30 -8.72
N VAL A 220 15.23 18.35 -8.03
CA VAL A 220 13.79 18.08 -8.13
C VAL A 220 12.95 19.25 -7.62
N ASP A 221 13.41 19.96 -6.58
CA ASP A 221 12.74 21.12 -5.99
C ASP A 221 12.73 22.35 -6.90
N LYS A 222 13.60 22.42 -7.89
CA LYS A 222 13.63 23.51 -8.88
C LYS A 222 12.51 23.41 -9.93
N ILE A 223 11.83 22.27 -9.98
CA ILE A 223 10.75 22.00 -10.93
C ILE A 223 9.38 22.18 -10.25
N LYS A 224 8.50 22.90 -10.88
CA LYS A 224 7.09 22.96 -10.48
C LYS A 224 6.34 21.78 -11.08
N TRP A 225 5.98 20.81 -10.23
CA TRP A 225 5.29 19.60 -10.65
C TRP A 225 3.78 19.79 -10.69
N ASP A 226 3.13 19.41 -11.78
CA ASP A 226 1.66 19.40 -11.91
C ASP A 226 1.06 18.20 -11.17
N LEU A 227 1.77 17.04 -11.25
CA LEU A 227 1.38 15.81 -10.58
C LEU A 227 2.64 15.07 -10.10
N ILE A 228 2.61 14.65 -8.84
CA ILE A 228 3.60 13.77 -8.23
C ILE A 228 2.89 12.46 -7.90
N VAL A 229 3.36 11.38 -8.47
CA VAL A 229 2.83 10.03 -8.23
C VAL A 229 3.80 9.27 -7.35
N CYS A 230 3.28 8.68 -6.28
CA CYS A 230 4.05 7.83 -5.37
C CYS A 230 3.50 6.41 -5.46
N ASP A 231 4.11 5.60 -6.29
CA ASP A 231 3.70 4.21 -6.47
C ASP A 231 4.24 3.33 -5.34
N GLU A 232 3.46 2.34 -4.92
CA GLU A 232 3.69 1.54 -3.71
C GLU A 232 3.90 2.45 -2.48
N ALA A 233 2.95 3.35 -2.26
CA ALA A 233 3.04 4.41 -1.25
C ALA A 233 3.22 3.90 0.19
N HIS A 234 3.03 2.61 0.45
CA HIS A 234 3.39 1.97 1.72
C HIS A 234 4.90 2.08 2.05
N TYR A 235 5.76 2.40 1.08
CA TYR A 235 7.16 2.76 1.31
C TYR A 235 7.30 4.03 2.17
N LEU A 236 6.27 4.86 2.24
CA LEU A 236 6.24 6.12 3.01
C LEU A 236 5.70 5.96 4.44
N LYS A 237 5.49 4.75 4.93
CA LYS A 237 4.87 4.47 6.24
C LYS A 237 5.66 4.98 7.45
N SER A 238 6.97 5.12 7.37
CA SER A 238 7.82 5.56 8.48
C SER A 238 8.18 7.04 8.37
N PRO A 239 7.73 7.91 9.29
CA PRO A 239 8.01 9.35 9.23
C PRO A 239 9.50 9.68 9.42
N LYS A 240 10.28 8.77 10.02
CA LYS A 240 11.73 8.94 10.24
C LYS A 240 12.57 8.48 9.04
N ALA A 241 12.00 7.78 8.07
CA ALA A 241 12.74 7.30 6.91
C ALA A 241 13.07 8.47 5.96
N LYS A 242 14.32 8.56 5.50
CA LYS A 242 14.78 9.62 4.58
C LYS A 242 13.90 9.73 3.32
N ARG A 243 13.46 8.59 2.77
CA ARG A 243 12.55 8.56 1.61
C ARG A 243 11.19 9.21 1.91
N THR A 244 10.63 9.00 3.11
CA THR A 244 9.37 9.62 3.54
C THR A 244 9.55 11.12 3.72
N GLN A 245 10.62 11.52 4.39
CA GLN A 245 10.97 12.94 4.59
C GLN A 245 11.20 13.64 3.26
N ALA A 246 11.86 12.97 2.31
CA ALA A 246 12.08 13.52 0.99
C ALA A 246 10.80 13.75 0.18
N VAL A 247 9.71 13.07 0.44
CA VAL A 247 8.42 13.27 -0.25
C VAL A 247 7.48 14.16 0.55
N LEU A 248 7.30 13.86 1.84
CA LEU A 248 6.28 14.47 2.69
C LEU A 248 6.80 15.58 3.61
N GLY A 249 8.09 15.82 3.59
CA GLY A 249 8.76 16.77 4.47
C GLY A 249 9.18 16.15 5.80
N GLY A 250 10.14 16.78 6.43
CA GLY A 250 10.74 16.37 7.70
C GLY A 250 12.27 16.33 7.62
N GLY A 251 12.93 16.41 8.78
CA GLY A 251 14.38 16.57 8.84
C GLY A 251 14.82 17.84 8.11
N GLU A 252 15.68 17.69 7.11
CA GLU A 252 16.17 18.78 6.26
C GLU A 252 15.26 19.11 5.06
N PHE A 253 14.26 18.25 4.78
CA PHE A 253 13.43 18.39 3.57
C PHE A 253 12.12 19.13 3.85
N LYS A 254 11.77 20.06 2.96
CA LYS A 254 10.41 20.57 2.82
C LYS A 254 9.55 19.54 2.07
N PRO A 255 8.23 19.51 2.25
CA PRO A 255 7.35 18.69 1.42
C PRO A 255 7.55 19.01 -0.07
N LEU A 256 7.55 18.01 -0.94
CA LEU A 256 7.52 18.26 -2.39
C LEU A 256 6.28 19.08 -2.75
N GLU A 257 6.44 20.09 -3.57
CA GLU A 257 5.34 20.93 -4.03
C GLU A 257 4.66 20.33 -5.25
N GLY A 258 3.33 20.30 -5.26
CA GLY A 258 2.50 19.76 -6.32
C GLY A 258 1.37 18.89 -5.80
N ARG A 259 0.40 18.58 -6.67
CA ARG A 259 -0.63 17.58 -6.36
C ARG A 259 0.01 16.20 -6.22
N LYS A 260 -0.44 15.40 -5.26
CA LYS A 260 0.10 14.06 -5.03
C LYS A 260 -0.97 13.01 -5.21
N LEU A 261 -0.61 11.96 -5.93
CA LEU A 261 -1.39 10.73 -6.03
C LEU A 261 -0.56 9.59 -5.46
N PHE A 262 -1.03 9.03 -4.36
CA PHE A 262 -0.46 7.86 -3.72
C PHE A 262 -1.14 6.61 -4.26
N LEU A 263 -0.37 5.64 -4.75
CA LEU A 263 -0.88 4.37 -5.26
C LEU A 263 -0.38 3.23 -4.37
N THR A 264 -1.27 2.35 -3.95
CA THR A 264 -0.88 1.12 -3.25
C THR A 264 -2.01 0.11 -3.29
N GLY A 265 -1.70 -1.16 -3.53
CA GLY A 265 -2.68 -2.25 -3.36
C GLY A 265 -2.85 -2.66 -1.90
N THR A 266 -1.90 -2.27 -1.04
CA THR A 266 -1.82 -2.65 0.37
C THR A 266 -1.53 -1.42 1.22
N PRO A 267 -2.51 -0.53 1.43
CA PRO A 267 -2.31 0.70 2.21
C PRO A 267 -1.97 0.39 3.67
N LEU A 268 -2.43 -0.76 4.17
CA LEU A 268 -2.20 -1.27 5.51
C LEU A 268 -1.50 -2.64 5.42
N ILE A 269 -0.22 -2.71 5.77
CA ILE A 269 0.54 -3.95 5.73
C ILE A 269 0.41 -4.73 7.05
N ASN A 270 0.53 -4.03 8.18
CA ASN A 270 0.52 -4.67 9.50
C ASN A 270 -0.47 -4.03 10.49
N ARG A 271 -0.56 -2.69 10.55
CA ARG A 271 -1.32 -1.98 11.58
C ARG A 271 -1.75 -0.57 11.15
N PRO A 272 -2.83 -0.01 11.72
CA PRO A 272 -3.36 1.31 11.35
C PRO A 272 -2.35 2.45 11.49
N ALA A 273 -1.39 2.35 12.41
CA ALA A 273 -0.34 3.35 12.60
C ALA A 273 0.51 3.59 11.32
N GLU A 274 0.59 2.62 10.42
CA GLU A 274 1.32 2.75 9.15
C GLU A 274 0.66 3.72 8.17
N LEU A 275 -0.64 3.98 8.32
CA LEU A 275 -1.38 4.95 7.49
C LEU A 275 -1.10 6.40 7.86
N TRP A 276 -0.59 6.67 9.07
CA TRP A 276 -0.52 8.02 9.61
C TRP A 276 0.16 9.04 8.68
N THR A 277 1.26 8.68 8.03
CA THR A 277 2.00 9.60 7.15
C THR A 277 1.18 10.03 5.95
N LEU A 278 0.43 9.09 5.35
CA LEU A 278 -0.47 9.36 4.22
C LEU A 278 -1.71 10.12 4.67
N VAL A 279 -2.31 9.73 5.80
CA VAL A 279 -3.45 10.44 6.40
C VAL A 279 -3.10 11.90 6.68
N LYS A 280 -1.94 12.15 7.29
CA LYS A 280 -1.46 13.51 7.55
C LYS A 280 -1.23 14.32 6.27
N ALA A 281 -0.77 13.67 5.21
CA ALA A 281 -0.53 14.33 3.93
C ALA A 281 -1.83 14.63 3.16
N CYS A 282 -2.80 13.71 3.20
CA CYS A 282 -4.04 13.81 2.44
C CYS A 282 -5.11 14.65 3.13
N ASP A 283 -5.22 14.55 4.45
CA ASP A 283 -6.24 15.24 5.25
C ASP A 283 -5.62 15.91 6.49
N PRO A 284 -4.75 16.92 6.32
CA PRO A 284 -4.03 17.54 7.42
C PRO A 284 -4.92 18.30 8.41
N ASN A 285 -6.11 18.71 8.01
CA ASN A 285 -7.06 19.48 8.83
C ASN A 285 -8.18 18.62 9.43
N GLY A 286 -8.37 17.39 8.93
CA GLY A 286 -9.36 16.44 9.42
C GLY A 286 -8.71 15.30 10.19
N LEU A 287 -8.74 14.10 9.61
CA LEU A 287 -8.23 12.87 10.24
C LEU A 287 -6.73 12.95 10.60
N GLY A 288 -5.94 13.68 9.80
CA GLY A 288 -4.49 13.89 10.00
C GLY A 288 -4.12 15.08 10.88
N SER A 289 -5.10 15.81 11.47
CA SER A 289 -4.85 17.03 12.24
C SER A 289 -4.10 16.77 13.55
N HIS A 290 -4.39 15.68 14.23
CA HIS A 290 -3.86 15.38 15.55
C HIS A 290 -3.31 13.97 15.67
N TRP A 291 -1.99 13.87 15.81
CA TRP A 291 -1.30 12.59 15.93
C TRP A 291 -1.82 11.72 17.07
N HIS A 292 -1.98 12.30 18.27
CA HIS A 292 -2.45 11.58 19.47
C HIS A 292 -3.85 11.01 19.26
N ARG A 293 -4.80 11.83 18.78
CA ARG A 293 -6.18 11.40 18.53
C ARG A 293 -6.26 10.20 17.57
N PHE A 294 -5.52 10.26 16.47
CA PHE A 294 -5.48 9.17 15.52
C PHE A 294 -4.96 7.88 16.14
N HIS A 295 -3.83 7.97 16.84
CA HIS A 295 -3.17 6.79 17.40
C HIS A 295 -3.89 6.21 18.62
N GLU A 296 -4.43 7.04 19.51
CA GLU A 296 -5.25 6.60 20.64
C GLU A 296 -6.53 5.90 20.17
N ARG A 297 -7.21 6.47 19.16
CA ARG A 297 -8.48 5.94 18.67
C ARG A 297 -8.35 4.69 17.82
N TYR A 298 -7.42 4.67 16.87
CA TYR A 298 -7.33 3.60 15.87
C TYR A 298 -6.21 2.59 16.12
N CYS A 299 -5.21 2.96 16.94
CA CYS A 299 -4.06 2.12 17.23
C CYS A 299 -3.97 1.69 18.70
N GLU A 300 -5.00 1.97 19.52
CA GLU A 300 -4.94 1.77 20.97
C GLU A 300 -3.68 2.40 21.61
N GLY A 301 -3.24 3.49 20.99
CA GLY A 301 -1.98 4.15 21.34
C GLY A 301 -1.97 4.63 22.78
N HIS A 302 -0.99 4.18 23.53
CA HIS A 302 -0.76 4.62 24.90
C HIS A 302 0.74 4.80 25.16
N LYS A 303 1.06 5.65 26.13
CA LYS A 303 2.44 5.78 26.56
C LYS A 303 2.86 4.54 27.35
N ASN A 304 3.92 3.91 26.93
CA ASN A 304 4.58 2.91 27.73
C ASN A 304 5.32 3.59 28.91
N ARG A 305 5.77 2.81 29.88
CA ARG A 305 6.45 3.31 31.09
C ARG A 305 7.74 4.07 30.81
N TRP A 306 8.29 3.94 29.60
CA TRP A 306 9.52 4.60 29.12
C TRP A 306 9.27 5.91 28.39
N GLY A 307 8.03 6.41 28.38
CA GLY A 307 7.64 7.61 27.65
C GLY A 307 7.50 7.39 26.13
N GLY A 308 7.80 6.19 25.62
CA GLY A 308 7.54 5.80 24.23
C GLY A 308 6.06 5.48 24.01
N TRP A 309 5.61 5.55 22.75
CA TRP A 309 4.25 5.17 22.37
C TRP A 309 4.21 3.72 21.91
N ASP A 310 3.29 2.94 22.48
CA ASP A 310 2.86 1.67 21.91
C ASP A 310 1.73 1.94 20.90
N LEU A 311 1.90 1.50 19.67
CA LEU A 311 0.99 1.71 18.54
C LEU A 311 0.67 0.38 17.84
N THR A 312 0.74 -0.72 18.58
CA THR A 312 0.59 -2.06 18.01
C THR A 312 -0.86 -2.50 17.89
N GLY A 313 -1.78 -1.81 18.57
CA GLY A 313 -3.20 -2.13 18.55
C GLY A 313 -3.92 -1.74 17.28
N ALA A 314 -5.17 -2.22 17.16
CA ALA A 314 -6.09 -1.92 16.07
C ALA A 314 -7.52 -1.84 16.63
N ARG A 315 -8.17 -0.68 16.51
CA ARG A 315 -9.50 -0.42 17.07
C ARG A 315 -10.29 0.53 16.18
N HIS A 316 -11.63 0.48 16.23
CA HIS A 316 -12.53 1.32 15.44
C HIS A 316 -12.20 1.32 13.93
N LEU A 317 -11.87 0.15 13.39
CA LEU A 317 -11.41 0.02 12.00
C LEU A 317 -12.51 0.37 10.99
N ASP A 318 -13.77 0.06 11.33
CA ASP A 318 -14.94 0.38 10.49
C ASP A 318 -15.11 1.89 10.36
N GLU A 319 -15.01 2.61 11.48
CA GLU A 319 -15.04 4.08 11.47
C GLU A 319 -13.87 4.66 10.68
N LEU A 320 -12.68 4.10 10.86
CA LEU A 320 -11.48 4.54 10.13
C LEU A 320 -11.69 4.37 8.62
N GLN A 321 -12.18 3.20 8.20
CA GLN A 321 -12.47 2.87 6.81
C GLN A 321 -13.46 3.87 6.20
N VAL A 322 -14.60 4.10 6.85
CA VAL A 322 -15.62 5.05 6.38
C VAL A 322 -15.02 6.45 6.22
N LYS A 323 -14.24 6.93 7.19
CA LYS A 323 -13.61 8.25 7.13
C LYS A 323 -12.57 8.37 6.03
N LEU A 324 -11.77 7.33 5.79
CA LEU A 324 -10.78 7.32 4.71
C LEU A 324 -11.47 7.38 3.34
N ARG A 325 -12.47 6.53 3.11
CA ARG A 325 -13.19 6.41 1.83
C ARG A 325 -14.07 7.63 1.54
N SER A 326 -14.71 8.20 2.54
CA SER A 326 -15.51 9.41 2.38
C SER A 326 -14.68 10.69 2.21
N SER A 327 -13.38 10.66 2.43
CA SER A 327 -12.50 11.82 2.31
C SER A 327 -11.55 11.74 1.11
N PHE A 328 -10.44 11.07 1.22
CA PHE A 328 -9.35 11.14 0.24
C PHE A 328 -8.90 9.77 -0.32
N MET A 329 -9.49 8.66 0.11
CA MET A 329 -9.12 7.32 -0.31
C MET A 329 -10.18 6.72 -1.24
N MET A 330 -9.74 6.20 -2.39
CA MET A 330 -10.52 5.25 -3.17
C MET A 330 -10.03 3.83 -2.86
N ARG A 331 -10.95 2.91 -2.60
CA ARG A 331 -10.70 1.49 -2.41
C ARG A 331 -11.74 0.67 -3.13
N ARG A 332 -11.29 -0.16 -4.08
CA ARG A 332 -12.13 -1.13 -4.81
C ARG A 332 -11.47 -2.48 -4.70
N ARG A 333 -12.27 -3.50 -4.52
CA ARG A 333 -11.82 -4.88 -4.59
C ARG A 333 -11.85 -5.33 -6.04
N THR A 334 -10.96 -6.23 -6.38
CA THR A 334 -10.91 -6.82 -7.72
C THR A 334 -12.20 -7.55 -8.04
N ASP A 335 -12.71 -8.32 -7.07
CA ASP A 335 -13.96 -9.09 -7.20
C ASP A 335 -15.20 -8.20 -7.41
N ASP A 336 -15.15 -6.93 -6.98
CA ASP A 336 -16.27 -5.99 -7.11
C ASP A 336 -16.33 -5.31 -8.48
N VAL A 337 -15.22 -5.23 -9.20
CA VAL A 337 -15.09 -4.41 -10.43
C VAL A 337 -14.73 -5.23 -11.67
N LEU A 338 -14.25 -6.44 -11.52
CA LEU A 338 -13.76 -7.27 -12.62
C LEU A 338 -14.39 -8.68 -12.56
N ASP A 339 -15.58 -8.81 -13.15
CA ASP A 339 -16.22 -10.13 -13.33
C ASP A 339 -15.40 -11.05 -14.28
N GLN A 340 -14.43 -10.47 -15.00
CA GLN A 340 -13.59 -11.17 -15.99
C GLN A 340 -12.26 -11.66 -15.45
N LEU A 341 -11.89 -11.33 -14.19
CA LEU A 341 -10.68 -11.87 -13.61
C LEU A 341 -10.90 -13.29 -13.11
N PRO A 342 -9.94 -14.19 -13.40
CA PRO A 342 -10.02 -15.53 -12.84
C PRO A 342 -9.96 -15.49 -11.31
N ALA A 343 -10.87 -16.17 -10.65
CA ALA A 343 -10.90 -16.30 -9.19
C ALA A 343 -9.61 -16.98 -8.69
N ILE A 344 -9.07 -16.52 -7.58
CA ILE A 344 -7.91 -17.15 -6.94
C ILE A 344 -8.38 -18.27 -6.01
N ARG A 345 -7.94 -19.51 -6.30
CA ARG A 345 -8.19 -20.67 -5.46
C ARG A 345 -6.90 -21.14 -4.81
N ARG A 346 -6.82 -21.05 -3.48
CA ARG A 346 -5.65 -21.47 -2.71
C ARG A 346 -5.81 -22.91 -2.26
N GLN A 347 -4.75 -23.70 -2.45
CA GLN A 347 -4.67 -25.11 -2.04
C GLN A 347 -3.36 -25.36 -1.28
N ALA A 348 -3.47 -25.91 -0.07
CA ALA A 348 -2.30 -26.39 0.66
C ALA A 348 -1.92 -27.78 0.15
N ILE A 349 -0.67 -27.94 -0.24
CA ILE A 349 -0.06 -29.22 -0.60
C ILE A 349 0.80 -29.62 0.58
N VAL A 350 0.29 -30.55 1.40
CA VAL A 350 0.98 -31.01 2.60
C VAL A 350 1.89 -32.18 2.21
N LEU A 351 3.20 -31.96 2.36
CA LEU A 351 4.22 -32.98 2.11
C LEU A 351 4.45 -33.82 3.37
N PRO A 352 4.61 -35.15 3.25
CA PRO A 352 4.94 -36.00 4.38
C PRO A 352 6.36 -35.72 4.89
N VAL A 353 6.60 -35.93 6.17
CA VAL A 353 7.86 -35.63 6.85
C VAL A 353 9.04 -36.47 6.31
N ASN A 354 8.80 -37.75 5.93
CA ASN A 354 9.73 -38.66 5.24
C ASN A 354 11.20 -38.60 5.74
N GLY A 355 11.43 -38.75 7.02
CA GLY A 355 12.80 -38.73 7.61
C GLY A 355 13.36 -37.34 7.91
N ASN A 356 12.60 -36.25 7.67
CA ASN A 356 13.03 -34.88 7.95
C ASN A 356 12.52 -34.34 9.31
N ALA A 357 12.13 -35.22 10.24
CA ALA A 357 11.62 -34.83 11.56
C ALA A 357 12.62 -33.96 12.34
N ASP A 358 13.91 -34.26 12.24
CA ASP A 358 14.98 -33.49 12.90
C ASP A 358 15.05 -32.05 12.37
N LEU A 359 14.80 -31.82 11.07
CA LEU A 359 14.77 -30.49 10.48
C LEU A 359 13.57 -29.68 10.99
N ILE A 360 12.41 -30.32 11.10
CA ILE A 360 11.19 -29.68 11.63
C ILE A 360 11.39 -29.36 13.10
N HIS A 361 11.93 -30.28 13.89
CA HIS A 361 12.21 -30.02 15.30
C HIS A 361 13.22 -28.89 15.49
N ALA A 362 14.28 -28.84 14.68
CA ALA A 362 15.27 -27.77 14.73
C ALA A 362 14.65 -26.42 14.30
N GLU A 363 13.73 -26.41 13.33
CA GLU A 363 13.00 -25.22 12.90
C GLU A 363 12.08 -24.70 14.03
N GLN A 364 11.32 -25.60 14.66
CA GLN A 364 10.44 -25.25 15.76
C GLN A 364 11.23 -24.72 16.97
N GLN A 365 12.33 -25.37 17.33
CA GLN A 365 13.20 -24.94 18.43
C GLN A 365 13.80 -23.55 18.17
N ALA A 366 14.25 -23.27 16.94
CA ALA A 366 14.76 -21.96 16.56
C ALA A 366 13.67 -20.88 16.62
N TYR A 367 12.44 -21.23 16.23
CA TYR A 367 11.29 -20.36 16.33
C TYR A 367 10.93 -20.05 17.78
N ASP A 368 10.83 -21.05 18.63
CA ASP A 368 10.49 -20.89 20.04
C ASP A 368 11.55 -20.03 20.76
N THR A 369 12.83 -20.24 20.47
CA THR A 369 13.92 -19.41 20.98
C THR A 369 13.78 -17.95 20.54
N HIS A 370 13.48 -17.71 19.26
CA HIS A 370 13.28 -16.35 18.74
C HIS A 370 12.08 -15.66 19.41
N GLU A 371 10.94 -16.35 19.54
CA GLU A 371 9.74 -15.78 20.17
C GLU A 371 9.96 -15.54 21.68
N GLN A 372 10.69 -16.43 22.39
CA GLN A 372 11.03 -16.23 23.78
C GLN A 372 11.88 -14.97 23.99
N ILE A 373 12.97 -14.81 23.23
CA ILE A 373 13.81 -13.60 23.32
C ILE A 373 13.02 -12.34 22.98
N LYS A 374 12.09 -12.42 22.06
CA LYS A 374 11.22 -11.31 21.68
C LYS A 374 10.25 -10.97 22.82
N GLN A 375 9.68 -11.95 23.51
CA GLN A 375 8.85 -11.75 24.69
C GLN A 375 9.67 -11.13 25.83
N ASP A 376 10.85 -11.68 26.13
CA ASP A 376 11.76 -11.14 27.13
C ASP A 376 12.15 -9.69 26.84
N LEU A 377 12.34 -9.34 25.56
CA LEU A 377 12.61 -7.96 25.14
C LEU A 377 11.42 -7.04 25.37
N GLU A 378 10.20 -7.51 25.10
CA GLU A 378 8.99 -6.72 25.38
C GLU A 378 8.73 -6.58 26.89
N GLU A 379 9.02 -7.61 27.68
CA GLU A 379 8.96 -7.56 29.13
C GLU A 379 10.03 -6.63 29.73
N ALA A 380 11.27 -6.75 29.24
CA ALA A 380 12.35 -5.85 29.63
C ALA A 380 12.02 -4.39 29.35
N LYS A 381 11.38 -4.07 28.24
CA LYS A 381 10.87 -2.73 27.94
C LYS A 381 9.79 -2.25 28.93
N LYS A 382 9.14 -3.13 29.66
CA LYS A 382 8.10 -2.83 30.66
C LYS A 382 8.65 -2.76 32.11
N SER A 383 9.85 -3.25 32.35
CA SER A 383 10.49 -3.28 33.70
C SER A 383 11.11 -1.91 34.07
N MET A 384 11.28 -1.64 35.38
CA MET A 384 11.82 -0.38 35.92
C MET A 384 13.21 -0.53 36.55
N ASP A 385 14.02 -1.49 36.12
CA ASP A 385 15.33 -1.77 36.71
C ASP A 385 16.41 -0.78 36.25
N ASP A 386 17.35 -0.43 37.12
CA ASP A 386 18.42 0.55 36.82
C ASP A 386 19.43 0.05 35.74
N ASP A 387 19.51 -1.26 35.48
CA ASP A 387 20.45 -1.84 34.49
C ASP A 387 19.79 -2.28 33.17
N ILE A 388 18.63 -1.74 32.88
CA ILE A 388 17.76 -2.21 31.80
C ILE A 388 18.27 -1.89 30.41
N GLU A 389 19.00 -0.77 30.22
CA GLU A 389 19.54 -0.42 28.90
C GLU A 389 20.53 -1.45 28.40
N SER A 390 21.38 -1.94 29.29
CA SER A 390 22.33 -3.02 29.01
C SER A 390 21.59 -4.29 28.64
N ARG A 391 20.57 -4.69 29.41
CA ARG A 391 19.74 -5.87 29.15
C ARG A 391 18.98 -5.77 27.83
N ILE A 392 18.35 -4.63 27.53
CA ILE A 392 17.67 -4.40 26.23
C ILE A 392 18.65 -4.50 25.06
N LYS A 393 19.85 -3.96 25.20
CA LYS A 393 20.90 -4.04 24.18
C LYS A 393 21.31 -5.50 23.94
N GLN A 394 21.51 -6.26 25.00
CA GLN A 394 21.85 -7.69 24.96
C GLN A 394 20.73 -8.51 24.31
N LEU A 395 19.46 -8.30 24.72
CA LEU A 395 18.31 -8.99 24.13
C LEU A 395 18.10 -8.64 22.64
N ARG A 396 18.35 -7.40 22.22
CA ARG A 396 18.31 -7.04 20.80
C ARG A 396 19.38 -7.75 19.99
N SER A 397 20.59 -7.86 20.53
CA SER A 397 21.65 -8.63 19.89
C SER A 397 21.30 -10.11 19.83
N GLY A 398 20.79 -10.68 20.94
CA GLY A 398 20.29 -12.05 20.99
C GLY A 398 19.17 -12.34 19.99
N LEU A 399 18.21 -11.40 19.87
CA LEU A 399 17.12 -11.52 18.90
C LEU A 399 17.63 -11.55 17.45
N GLN A 400 18.65 -10.76 17.12
CA GLN A 400 19.26 -10.76 15.80
C GLN A 400 19.96 -12.08 15.49
N VAL A 401 20.66 -12.66 16.47
CA VAL A 401 21.30 -13.98 16.34
C VAL A 401 20.23 -15.07 16.17
N ALA A 402 19.20 -15.07 17.03
CA ALA A 402 18.10 -16.04 16.96
C ALA A 402 17.34 -15.96 15.64
N PHE A 403 17.12 -14.76 15.09
CA PHE A 403 16.54 -14.58 13.76
C PHE A 403 17.43 -15.19 12.66
N GLY A 404 18.75 -15.07 12.78
CA GLY A 404 19.69 -15.70 11.86
C GLY A 404 19.63 -17.24 11.90
N GLU A 405 19.53 -17.83 13.10
CA GLU A 405 19.38 -19.29 13.26
C GLU A 405 18.02 -19.78 12.73
N LEU A 406 16.94 -19.07 13.01
CA LEU A 406 15.62 -19.36 12.45
C LEU A 406 15.62 -19.32 10.92
N SER A 407 16.27 -18.31 10.32
CA SER A 407 16.40 -18.21 8.87
C SER A 407 17.19 -19.41 8.29
N LYS A 408 18.26 -19.83 8.96
CA LYS A 408 19.03 -21.02 8.55
C LYS A 408 18.20 -22.30 8.65
N ALA A 409 17.43 -22.48 9.72
CA ALA A 409 16.56 -23.63 9.90
C ALA A 409 15.47 -23.69 8.82
N ARG A 410 14.78 -22.59 8.57
CA ARG A 410 13.78 -22.46 7.49
C ARG A 410 14.40 -22.76 6.12
N LYS A 411 15.60 -22.24 5.85
CA LYS A 411 16.32 -22.54 4.61
C LYS A 411 16.55 -24.05 4.43
N ARG A 412 16.94 -24.77 5.48
CA ARG A 412 17.12 -26.24 5.42
C ARG A 412 15.81 -26.96 5.08
N VAL A 413 14.71 -26.55 5.70
CA VAL A 413 13.37 -27.07 5.39
C VAL A 413 12.99 -26.73 3.94
N GLY A 414 13.25 -25.51 3.46
CA GLY A 414 13.04 -25.12 2.06
C GLY A 414 13.83 -25.97 1.09
N VAL A 415 15.11 -26.21 1.37
CA VAL A 415 16.00 -27.06 0.53
C VAL A 415 15.51 -28.50 0.48
N CYS A 416 15.07 -29.09 1.61
CA CYS A 416 14.57 -30.46 1.60
C CYS A 416 13.27 -30.62 0.80
N LYS A 417 12.48 -29.59 0.62
CA LYS A 417 11.26 -29.59 -0.19
C LYS A 417 11.53 -29.52 -1.71
N ILE A 418 12.73 -29.13 -2.15
CA ILE A 418 13.03 -28.91 -3.59
C ILE A 418 12.60 -30.07 -4.48
N PRO A 419 12.91 -31.35 -4.21
CA PRO A 419 12.50 -32.45 -5.07
C PRO A 419 10.99 -32.56 -5.23
N TYR A 420 10.26 -32.40 -4.13
CA TYR A 420 8.80 -32.51 -4.10
C TYR A 420 8.13 -31.32 -4.79
N VAL A 421 8.66 -30.11 -4.57
CA VAL A 421 8.18 -28.89 -5.25
C VAL A 421 8.40 -29.01 -6.75
N ALA A 422 9.59 -29.50 -7.18
CA ALA A 422 9.89 -29.67 -8.59
C ALA A 422 8.96 -30.70 -9.25
N GLU A 423 8.76 -31.86 -8.64
CA GLU A 423 7.81 -32.88 -9.09
C GLU A 423 6.37 -32.31 -9.17
N HIS A 424 5.94 -31.56 -8.15
CA HIS A 424 4.63 -30.94 -8.14
C HIS A 424 4.46 -29.92 -9.28
N VAL A 425 5.47 -29.08 -9.55
CA VAL A 425 5.46 -28.12 -10.65
C VAL A 425 5.37 -28.82 -12.00
N LEU A 426 6.10 -29.93 -12.21
CA LEU A 426 6.00 -30.75 -13.43
C LEU A 426 4.57 -31.26 -13.65
N ASN A 427 3.96 -31.83 -12.62
CA ASN A 427 2.59 -32.34 -12.68
C ASN A 427 1.56 -31.22 -12.97
N VAL A 428 1.75 -30.03 -12.37
CA VAL A 428 0.91 -28.87 -12.62
C VAL A 428 1.05 -28.41 -14.08
N GLN A 429 2.26 -28.39 -14.61
CA GLN A 429 2.51 -27.96 -16.00
C GLN A 429 1.90 -28.85 -17.06
N GLU A 430 1.85 -30.14 -16.84
CA GLU A 430 1.19 -31.08 -17.76
C GLU A 430 -0.28 -30.72 -17.97
N SER A 431 -0.94 -30.20 -16.94
CA SER A 431 -2.37 -29.88 -16.97
C SER A 431 -2.70 -28.40 -17.19
N ARG A 432 -1.77 -27.46 -16.92
CA ARG A 432 -2.06 -26.04 -16.83
C ARG A 432 -1.08 -25.10 -17.55
N GLY A 433 -0.06 -25.63 -18.22
CA GLY A 433 0.90 -24.82 -18.99
C GLY A 433 1.92 -24.08 -18.10
N LYS A 434 2.12 -22.78 -18.32
CA LYS A 434 3.14 -21.99 -17.62
C LYS A 434 2.86 -21.92 -16.11
N THR A 435 3.94 -21.94 -15.32
CA THR A 435 3.85 -21.89 -13.85
C THR A 435 4.80 -20.86 -13.26
N VAL A 436 4.28 -20.06 -12.33
CA VAL A 436 5.06 -19.12 -11.51
C VAL A 436 5.43 -19.81 -10.20
N VAL A 437 6.70 -19.80 -9.84
CA VAL A 437 7.20 -20.41 -8.59
C VAL A 437 7.82 -19.34 -7.72
N PHE A 438 7.35 -19.21 -6.48
CA PHE A 438 7.88 -18.29 -5.49
C PHE A 438 8.67 -19.03 -4.41
N ALA A 439 9.85 -18.50 -4.06
CA ALA A 439 10.66 -18.95 -2.95
C ALA A 439 11.27 -17.75 -2.20
N HIS A 440 11.73 -17.96 -0.98
CA HIS A 440 12.33 -16.91 -0.16
C HIS A 440 13.86 -16.96 -0.20
N HIS A 441 14.46 -18.14 -0.01
CA HIS A 441 15.90 -18.32 0.06
C HIS A 441 16.55 -18.57 -1.31
N VAL A 442 17.71 -17.95 -1.52
CA VAL A 442 18.47 -18.08 -2.79
C VAL A 442 18.83 -19.52 -3.10
N ASP A 443 19.25 -20.30 -2.10
CA ASP A 443 19.61 -21.72 -2.27
C ASP A 443 18.42 -22.57 -2.75
N VAL A 444 17.21 -22.24 -2.33
CA VAL A 444 15.98 -22.91 -2.80
C VAL A 444 15.70 -22.53 -4.25
N ILE A 445 15.83 -21.24 -4.59
CA ILE A 445 15.70 -20.74 -5.97
C ILE A 445 16.71 -21.46 -6.89
N ASP A 446 17.98 -21.50 -6.50
CA ASP A 446 19.06 -22.14 -7.28
C ASP A 446 18.80 -23.63 -7.48
N GLY A 447 18.38 -24.32 -6.42
CA GLY A 447 18.04 -25.74 -6.47
C GLY A 447 16.84 -26.03 -7.39
N LEU A 448 15.79 -25.22 -7.35
CA LEU A 448 14.64 -25.33 -8.24
C LEU A 448 15.03 -25.04 -9.69
N MET A 449 15.80 -23.97 -9.95
CA MET A 449 16.31 -23.66 -11.29
C MET A 449 17.05 -24.83 -11.89
N SER A 450 18.01 -25.40 -11.14
CA SER A 450 18.80 -26.57 -11.60
C SER A 450 17.93 -27.79 -11.89
N LYS A 451 16.84 -28.01 -11.13
CA LYS A 451 15.90 -29.10 -11.41
C LYS A 451 15.11 -28.86 -12.69
N PHE A 452 14.54 -27.66 -12.86
CA PHE A 452 13.73 -27.31 -14.02
C PHE A 452 14.56 -27.26 -15.32
N GLU A 453 15.85 -26.87 -15.26
CA GLU A 453 16.76 -26.92 -16.41
C GLU A 453 16.99 -28.37 -16.88
N LYS A 454 17.16 -29.31 -15.94
CA LYS A 454 17.31 -30.75 -16.25
C LYS A 454 16.08 -31.35 -16.92
N GLU A 455 14.91 -30.80 -16.62
CA GLU A 455 13.62 -31.23 -17.19
C GLU A 455 13.26 -30.44 -18.46
N ASN A 456 14.19 -29.66 -19.02
CA ASN A 456 14.02 -28.86 -20.26
C ASN A 456 12.84 -27.89 -20.22
N LEU A 457 12.54 -27.30 -19.04
CA LEU A 457 11.47 -26.31 -18.89
C LEU A 457 11.89 -24.89 -19.25
N ASN A 458 13.15 -24.68 -19.63
CA ASN A 458 13.74 -23.36 -19.89
C ASN A 458 13.38 -22.32 -18.83
N PRO A 459 13.70 -22.58 -17.55
CA PRO A 459 13.29 -21.70 -16.48
C PRO A 459 14.03 -20.36 -16.56
N VAL A 460 13.34 -19.28 -16.18
CA VAL A 460 13.95 -17.96 -15.99
C VAL A 460 13.88 -17.53 -14.53
N ARG A 461 14.87 -16.74 -14.11
CA ARG A 461 15.02 -16.29 -12.73
C ARG A 461 14.72 -14.81 -12.57
N PHE A 462 14.00 -14.46 -11.51
CA PHE A 462 13.76 -13.08 -11.10
C PHE A 462 14.07 -12.92 -9.60
N SER A 463 15.25 -12.40 -9.27
CA SER A 463 15.71 -12.27 -7.89
C SER A 463 16.47 -10.98 -7.63
N GLY A 464 16.80 -10.69 -6.37
CA GLY A 464 17.57 -9.51 -5.98
C GLY A 464 18.96 -9.42 -6.62
N THR A 465 19.54 -10.56 -6.99
CA THR A 465 20.88 -10.65 -7.63
C THR A 465 20.88 -10.24 -9.12
N ASN A 466 19.71 -10.17 -9.76
CA ASN A 466 19.58 -9.77 -11.15
C ASN A 466 19.53 -8.24 -11.30
N THR A 467 20.15 -7.72 -12.36
CA THR A 467 20.00 -6.31 -12.77
C THR A 467 18.57 -6.02 -13.25
N SER A 468 18.18 -4.74 -13.29
CA SER A 468 16.84 -4.36 -13.79
C SER A 468 16.59 -4.82 -15.23
N GLN A 469 17.61 -4.82 -16.09
CA GLN A 469 17.50 -5.33 -17.46
C GLN A 469 17.32 -6.85 -17.50
N GLN A 470 18.08 -7.60 -16.71
CA GLN A 470 17.93 -9.06 -16.61
C GLN A 470 16.56 -9.46 -16.06
N LYS A 471 16.07 -8.75 -15.05
CA LYS A 471 14.72 -8.96 -14.50
C LYS A 471 13.66 -8.77 -15.57
N GLN A 472 13.76 -7.70 -16.36
CA GLN A 472 12.82 -7.44 -17.42
C GLN A 472 12.90 -8.49 -18.54
N ALA A 473 14.11 -8.91 -18.93
CA ALA A 473 14.30 -9.98 -19.90
C ALA A 473 13.68 -11.30 -19.42
N SER A 474 13.79 -11.64 -18.13
CA SER A 474 13.14 -12.83 -17.57
C SER A 474 11.62 -12.75 -17.64
N VAL A 475 11.04 -11.58 -17.35
CA VAL A 475 9.59 -11.37 -17.48
C VAL A 475 9.16 -11.47 -18.95
N ASP A 476 9.88 -10.82 -19.84
CA ASP A 476 9.57 -10.83 -21.27
C ASP A 476 9.67 -12.27 -21.86
N SER A 477 10.70 -13.04 -21.48
CA SER A 477 10.81 -14.46 -21.86
C SER A 477 9.63 -15.28 -21.32
N PHE A 478 9.26 -15.10 -20.05
CA PHE A 478 8.11 -15.83 -19.51
C PHE A 478 6.80 -15.43 -20.18
N GLN A 479 6.61 -14.16 -20.53
CA GLN A 479 5.38 -13.67 -21.16
C GLN A 479 5.27 -14.13 -22.63
N TYR A 480 6.35 -14.05 -23.40
CA TYR A 480 6.27 -14.10 -24.86
C TYR A 480 6.98 -15.31 -25.51
N ASP A 481 7.77 -16.09 -24.76
CA ASP A 481 8.43 -17.29 -25.29
C ASP A 481 7.67 -18.55 -24.86
N ALA A 482 7.11 -19.28 -25.81
CA ALA A 482 6.38 -20.54 -25.57
C ALA A 482 7.25 -21.63 -24.93
N ASN A 483 8.58 -21.60 -25.15
CA ASN A 483 9.50 -22.56 -24.57
C ASN A 483 9.83 -22.24 -23.10
N CYS A 484 9.66 -20.99 -22.66
CA CYS A 484 9.87 -20.60 -21.27
C CYS A 484 8.64 -20.98 -20.43
N ARG A 485 8.68 -22.11 -19.75
CA ARG A 485 7.52 -22.70 -19.07
C ARG A 485 7.44 -22.37 -17.59
N VAL A 486 8.56 -21.97 -16.99
CA VAL A 486 8.65 -21.68 -15.54
C VAL A 486 9.41 -20.38 -15.31
N ILE A 487 8.90 -19.55 -14.40
CA ILE A 487 9.65 -18.45 -13.82
C ILE A 487 9.77 -18.67 -12.31
N VAL A 488 10.99 -18.57 -11.77
CA VAL A 488 11.26 -18.67 -10.34
C VAL A 488 11.59 -17.31 -9.77
N LEU A 489 10.80 -16.86 -8.79
CA LEU A 489 10.92 -15.52 -8.21
C LEU A 489 11.20 -15.59 -6.71
N ASN A 490 12.00 -14.61 -6.25
CA ASN A 490 12.00 -14.31 -4.83
C ASN A 490 10.69 -13.59 -4.46
N ILE A 491 10.04 -13.98 -3.34
CA ILE A 491 8.73 -13.43 -2.92
C ILE A 491 8.78 -11.91 -2.80
N GLU A 492 9.83 -11.34 -2.18
CA GLU A 492 9.99 -9.90 -2.01
C GLU A 492 10.25 -9.17 -3.35
N ALA A 493 11.05 -9.77 -4.24
CA ALA A 493 11.34 -9.21 -5.54
C ALA A 493 10.14 -9.34 -6.49
N GLY A 494 9.38 -10.42 -6.40
CA GLY A 494 8.15 -10.66 -7.17
C GLY A 494 6.99 -9.76 -6.77
N GLY A 495 7.03 -9.14 -5.58
CA GLY A 495 6.08 -8.12 -5.13
C GLY A 495 6.07 -6.84 -5.97
N VAL A 496 6.99 -6.67 -6.90
CA VAL A 496 7.20 -5.45 -7.69
C VAL A 496 6.46 -5.54 -9.02
N GLY A 497 5.33 -4.87 -9.18
CA GLY A 497 4.55 -4.41 -10.36
C GLY A 497 4.64 -5.11 -11.72
N ILE A 498 5.11 -6.36 -11.78
CA ILE A 498 5.23 -7.15 -13.01
C ILE A 498 3.94 -7.89 -13.34
N THR A 499 3.73 -8.26 -14.60
CA THR A 499 2.62 -9.10 -15.06
C THR A 499 3.17 -10.45 -15.50
N LEU A 500 2.53 -11.54 -15.08
CA LEU A 500 2.96 -12.92 -15.31
C LEU A 500 1.79 -13.79 -15.80
N THR A 501 0.96 -13.25 -16.69
CA THR A 501 -0.22 -13.94 -17.23
C THR A 501 0.11 -14.89 -18.37
N GLY A 502 1.28 -14.70 -19.02
CA GLY A 502 1.52 -15.28 -20.34
C GLY A 502 0.69 -14.61 -21.42
N THR A 503 0.64 -15.21 -22.62
CA THR A 503 -0.14 -14.74 -23.76
C THR A 503 -0.74 -15.94 -24.51
N GLU A 504 -1.71 -15.71 -25.39
CA GLU A 504 -2.33 -16.78 -26.20
C GLU A 504 -1.28 -17.53 -27.03
N ASP A 505 -0.38 -16.82 -27.70
CA ASP A 505 0.67 -17.41 -28.54
C ASP A 505 1.76 -18.15 -27.76
N ALA A 506 2.12 -17.65 -26.58
CA ALA A 506 3.18 -18.22 -25.74
C ALA A 506 2.68 -19.16 -24.65
N GLY A 507 1.38 -19.31 -24.51
CA GLY A 507 0.69 -20.04 -23.45
C GLY A 507 0.43 -19.17 -22.22
N PHE A 508 -0.77 -19.32 -21.67
CA PHE A 508 -1.20 -18.63 -20.46
C PHE A 508 -0.63 -19.26 -19.19
N CYS A 509 -0.54 -18.46 -18.13
CA CYS A 509 -0.19 -18.89 -16.80
C CYS A 509 -1.43 -18.83 -15.89
N THR A 510 -1.85 -19.99 -15.37
CA THR A 510 -2.99 -20.12 -14.45
C THR A 510 -2.60 -20.79 -13.13
N SER A 511 -1.29 -20.93 -12.88
CA SER A 511 -0.76 -21.67 -11.73
C SER A 511 0.35 -20.91 -11.03
N VAL A 512 0.24 -20.82 -9.71
CA VAL A 512 1.26 -20.26 -8.81
C VAL A 512 1.63 -21.29 -7.78
N VAL A 513 2.91 -21.52 -7.55
CA VAL A 513 3.44 -22.45 -6.56
C VAL A 513 4.33 -21.70 -5.58
N PHE A 514 3.98 -21.68 -4.32
CA PHE A 514 4.87 -21.21 -3.25
C PHE A 514 5.66 -22.38 -2.68
N ALA A 515 6.94 -22.42 -3.00
CA ALA A 515 7.90 -23.36 -2.41
C ALA A 515 8.20 -23.03 -0.95
N GLU A 516 8.13 -21.76 -0.59
CA GLU A 516 8.26 -21.21 0.76
C GLU A 516 7.23 -20.11 0.97
N LEU A 517 6.78 -19.90 2.21
CA LEU A 517 5.79 -18.87 2.56
C LEU A 517 6.44 -17.65 3.21
N ASP A 518 5.81 -16.48 3.11
CA ASP A 518 6.17 -15.25 3.83
C ASP A 518 5.20 -15.03 5.02
N TRP A 519 5.70 -14.45 6.10
CA TRP A 519 4.90 -14.07 7.27
C TRP A 519 3.91 -12.92 7.00
N ARG A 520 4.08 -12.23 5.89
CA ARG A 520 3.28 -11.05 5.50
C ARG A 520 2.21 -11.46 4.50
N PRO A 521 0.91 -11.48 4.88
CA PRO A 521 -0.18 -11.84 3.97
C PRO A 521 -0.19 -10.97 2.72
N ALA A 522 0.09 -9.68 2.88
CA ALA A 522 0.11 -8.72 1.78
C ALA A 522 1.16 -9.06 0.71
N SER A 523 2.34 -9.58 1.11
CA SER A 523 3.37 -10.00 0.14
C SER A 523 2.93 -11.23 -0.64
N MET A 524 2.24 -12.16 0.01
CA MET A 524 1.67 -13.35 -0.63
C MET A 524 0.57 -12.97 -1.62
N ASP A 525 -0.41 -12.18 -1.19
CA ASP A 525 -1.49 -11.70 -2.05
C ASP A 525 -0.96 -10.90 -3.25
N GLN A 526 0.05 -10.04 -3.03
CA GLN A 526 0.72 -9.33 -4.12
C GLN A 526 1.32 -10.27 -5.16
N ALA A 527 2.00 -11.32 -4.71
CA ALA A 527 2.64 -12.30 -5.56
C ALA A 527 1.61 -13.08 -6.39
N GLU A 528 0.52 -13.54 -5.77
CA GLU A 528 -0.58 -14.25 -6.43
C GLU A 528 -1.24 -13.43 -7.54
N ARG A 529 -1.51 -12.14 -7.25
CA ARG A 529 -2.12 -11.20 -8.20
C ARG A 529 -1.18 -10.73 -9.33
N ARG A 530 0.01 -11.31 -9.48
CA ARG A 530 0.84 -11.16 -10.70
C ARG A 530 0.34 -12.02 -11.85
N VAL A 531 -0.36 -13.09 -11.54
CA VAL A 531 -0.94 -14.05 -12.49
C VAL A 531 -2.43 -13.76 -12.70
N ALA A 532 -3.19 -13.51 -11.64
CA ALA A 532 -4.62 -13.15 -11.73
C ALA A 532 -4.78 -11.66 -12.10
N ARG A 533 -4.68 -11.35 -13.39
CA ARG A 533 -4.77 -9.99 -13.94
C ARG A 533 -5.57 -9.94 -15.26
N LEU A 534 -5.92 -8.72 -15.68
CA LEU A 534 -6.42 -8.48 -17.03
C LEU A 534 -5.39 -8.96 -18.08
N GLY A 535 -5.86 -9.70 -19.07
CA GLY A 535 -5.02 -10.38 -20.05
C GLY A 535 -4.55 -11.77 -19.60
N ALA A 536 -5.06 -12.30 -18.46
CA ALA A 536 -5.03 -13.71 -18.16
C ALA A 536 -5.96 -14.49 -19.10
N ASP A 537 -5.85 -15.81 -19.10
CA ASP A 537 -6.69 -16.69 -19.93
C ASP A 537 -8.18 -16.48 -19.62
N ASP A 538 -8.94 -15.89 -20.53
CA ASP A 538 -10.38 -15.64 -20.39
C ASP A 538 -11.20 -16.95 -20.29
N LYS A 539 -10.61 -18.07 -20.71
CA LYS A 539 -11.21 -19.42 -20.61
C LYS A 539 -10.91 -20.08 -19.26
N ALA A 540 -9.93 -19.57 -18.52
CA ALA A 540 -9.61 -20.09 -17.20
C ALA A 540 -10.54 -19.50 -16.16
N SER A 541 -11.41 -20.35 -15.59
CA SER A 541 -12.33 -19.94 -14.51
C SER A 541 -11.60 -19.48 -13.23
N HIS A 542 -10.32 -19.85 -13.04
CA HIS A 542 -9.56 -19.55 -11.84
C HIS A 542 -8.06 -19.77 -12.01
N VAL A 543 -7.28 -18.99 -11.25
CA VAL A 543 -5.86 -19.23 -10.97
C VAL A 543 -5.74 -20.09 -9.73
N ILE A 544 -5.00 -21.21 -9.82
CA ILE A 544 -4.71 -22.05 -8.66
C ILE A 544 -3.39 -21.63 -8.02
N VAL A 545 -3.44 -21.42 -6.71
CA VAL A 545 -2.29 -21.12 -5.89
C VAL A 545 -2.00 -22.29 -4.97
N HIS A 546 -0.85 -22.91 -5.14
CA HIS A 546 -0.39 -24.06 -4.37
C HIS A 546 0.59 -23.60 -3.29
N HIS A 547 0.23 -23.76 -2.02
CA HIS A 547 1.13 -23.55 -0.89
C HIS A 547 1.75 -24.89 -0.50
N VAL A 548 3.01 -25.12 -0.88
CA VAL A 548 3.70 -26.38 -0.59
C VAL A 548 4.33 -26.31 0.80
N VAL A 549 3.74 -27.02 1.74
CA VAL A 549 4.12 -27.04 3.16
C VAL A 549 4.58 -28.45 3.59
N LEU A 550 5.59 -28.53 4.43
CA LEU A 550 5.99 -29.78 5.06
C LEU A 550 5.15 -29.98 6.33
N ASP A 551 4.59 -31.16 6.53
CA ASP A 551 3.77 -31.45 7.71
C ASP A 551 4.54 -31.16 9.01
N GLY A 552 3.89 -30.46 9.95
CA GLY A 552 4.50 -30.03 11.22
C GLY A 552 5.51 -28.89 11.13
N SER A 553 5.82 -28.35 9.93
CA SER A 553 6.73 -27.21 9.77
C SER A 553 6.08 -25.88 10.16
N LEU A 554 6.91 -24.85 10.30
CA LEU A 554 6.43 -23.48 10.50
C LEU A 554 5.56 -22.96 9.36
N ASP A 555 5.78 -23.43 8.13
CA ASP A 555 4.94 -23.06 6.98
C ASP A 555 3.46 -23.41 7.25
N ALA A 556 3.17 -24.57 7.87
CA ALA A 556 1.81 -24.94 8.25
C ALA A 556 1.22 -24.03 9.33
N THR A 557 2.04 -23.66 10.33
CA THR A 557 1.66 -22.71 11.40
C THR A 557 1.47 -21.31 10.85
N MET A 558 2.28 -20.91 9.88
CA MET A 558 2.20 -19.60 9.21
C MET A 558 0.88 -19.40 8.49
N SER A 559 0.36 -20.43 7.83
CA SER A 559 -0.91 -20.37 7.11
C SER A 559 -2.05 -19.84 7.98
N ASN A 560 -2.18 -20.35 9.21
CA ASN A 560 -3.22 -19.89 10.15
C ASN A 560 -3.02 -18.44 10.60
N LYS A 561 -1.77 -18.02 10.85
CA LYS A 561 -1.45 -16.63 11.23
C LYS A 561 -1.69 -15.66 10.07
N LEU A 562 -1.44 -16.09 8.83
CA LEU A 562 -1.70 -15.30 7.64
C LEU A 562 -3.19 -15.00 7.48
N ILE A 563 -4.05 -15.99 7.69
CA ILE A 563 -5.51 -15.84 7.62
C ILE A 563 -6.00 -14.81 8.65
N HIS A 564 -5.49 -14.86 9.88
CA HIS A 564 -5.89 -13.89 10.91
C HIS A 564 -5.45 -12.46 10.58
N LYS A 565 -4.20 -12.28 10.14
CA LYS A 565 -3.70 -10.96 9.71
C LYS A 565 -4.49 -10.40 8.52
N GLN A 566 -4.86 -11.26 7.58
CA GLN A 566 -5.69 -10.84 6.44
C GLN A 566 -7.05 -10.30 6.91
N LYS A 567 -7.71 -10.96 7.86
CA LYS A 567 -8.97 -10.47 8.44
C LYS A 567 -8.84 -9.07 9.04
N VAL A 568 -7.76 -8.78 9.77
CA VAL A 568 -7.52 -7.45 10.34
C VAL A 568 -7.33 -6.40 9.25
N ILE A 569 -6.62 -6.75 8.18
CA ILE A 569 -6.41 -5.86 7.02
C ILE A 569 -7.75 -5.60 6.32
N ASP A 570 -8.54 -6.64 6.09
CA ASP A 570 -9.83 -6.55 5.42
C ASP A 570 -10.82 -5.69 6.22
N GLN A 571 -10.91 -5.87 7.53
CA GLN A 571 -11.73 -5.02 8.42
C GLN A 571 -11.33 -3.54 8.38
N ALA A 572 -10.04 -3.24 8.28
CA ALA A 572 -9.56 -1.87 8.25
C ALA A 572 -9.77 -1.16 6.90
N ILE A 573 -9.96 -1.92 5.82
CA ILE A 573 -9.89 -1.39 4.45
C ILE A 573 -11.15 -1.71 3.63
N ASN A 574 -11.84 -2.82 3.90
CA ASN A 574 -13.02 -3.29 3.17
C ASN A 574 -14.29 -3.20 4.02
N ILE A 575 -15.41 -2.84 3.39
CA ILE A 575 -16.73 -2.73 4.06
C ILE A 575 -17.35 -4.11 4.32
N ASP A 576 -17.15 -5.06 3.41
CA ASP A 576 -17.93 -6.30 3.37
C ASP A 576 -17.47 -7.38 4.37
N THR A 577 -16.66 -7.04 5.33
CA THR A 577 -16.21 -7.94 6.41
C THR A 577 -16.98 -7.76 7.72
N LEU A 578 -18.13 -7.05 7.66
CA LEU A 578 -19.05 -6.88 8.79
C LEU A 578 -20.15 -7.94 8.72
#